data_fea3c5ce4b95f860ca38860e2fd205fe
#
_entry.id   fea3c5ce4b95f860ca38860e2fd205fe
#
_cell.length_a   1.000
_cell.length_b   1.000
_cell.length_c   1.000
_cell.angle_alpha   90.00
_cell.angle_beta   90.00
_cell.angle_gamma   90.00
#
_symmetry.space_group_name_H-M   'P 1'
#
loop_
_entity.id
_entity.type
_entity.pdbx_description
1 polymer ?
#
loop_
_entity_poly.entity_id
_entity_poly.type
_entity_poly.pdbx_seq_one_letter_code
_entity_poly.pdbx_strand_id
1 'polypeptide(L)'
;MAMKLLFADNWHFHRRNFLPIFEALKKDSLPHQFETSRRSWWKAHGRYEHLSKSLKKSIEFIDQHDDLRAIHCLDVNLWEISKAEFLCSALTQNHWHVGGIPNESDSVFEFAMANPQDKEALRLCLAAAHNWLLFWNQYLDGHVDISHAIVFSGSYIYTRSLMALAKQRDISVLVAEHFFTGNDFYLEYRDGPIANNCGVKRDFSFHSCIKENEAKVTASAYAHSRMKGMKNRNVPQKNISFKNPWGDKNPIILIIGQVANDFSIIETPSDEVSSIASYKQGIIELLKNTKANVIFKAHPWERRRAPLFRPLTKIKIDEFIQSLPEKDQARIALIENESIQSIFLICDGVMGISSQGLLEACYYGFKPVLIGDTFFSNKGFTQSANQNPNLLNKSFDKKMWKLSLKEYELFQDFMESMFTEALIPNSKFASGLICEKLLDSHAKPSAKHLLGTIRTPKMKWTDLLGDVYERPHAWMRLSGIWIKSKLKSSKPSK
;
A
#
# COMPACT_ATOMS: atom_id res chain seq x y z
N MET A 1 16.75 30.65 -3.42
CA MET A 1 16.19 30.59 -2.04
C MET A 1 16.81 29.40 -1.32
N ALA A 2 17.03 29.51 0.00
CA ALA A 2 17.47 28.35 0.78
C ALA A 2 16.33 27.30 0.82
N MET A 3 16.67 26.03 0.61
CA MET A 3 15.72 24.93 0.63
C MET A 3 15.14 24.78 2.05
N LYS A 4 13.79 24.77 2.17
CA LYS A 4 13.09 24.48 3.43
C LYS A 4 12.02 23.43 3.20
N LEU A 5 11.99 22.41 4.05
CA LEU A 5 11.14 21.24 3.91
C LEU A 5 9.95 21.29 4.87
N LEU A 6 8.75 21.03 4.36
CA LEU A 6 7.54 20.79 5.15
C LEU A 6 7.16 19.30 5.10
N PHE A 7 7.10 18.65 6.25
CA PHE A 7 6.49 17.32 6.38
C PHE A 7 5.02 17.46 6.79
N ALA A 8 4.13 16.86 6.02
CA ALA A 8 2.69 16.95 6.24
C ALA A 8 2.22 16.39 7.60
N ASP A 9 3.02 15.53 8.21
CA ASP A 9 2.77 14.97 9.55
C ASP A 9 4.05 14.40 10.17
N ASN A 10 4.01 14.09 11.46
CA ASN A 10 5.04 13.34 12.17
C ASN A 10 4.56 11.95 12.63
N TRP A 11 3.41 11.47 12.11
CA TRP A 11 2.87 10.17 12.44
C TRP A 11 3.42 9.06 11.55
N HIS A 12 3.51 9.31 10.25
CA HIS A 12 4.01 8.36 9.27
C HIS A 12 5.53 8.42 9.16
N PHE A 13 6.11 9.63 9.27
CA PHE A 13 7.55 9.81 9.20
C PHE A 13 8.23 9.51 10.53
N HIS A 14 9.03 8.44 10.58
CA HIS A 14 9.80 8.04 11.74
C HIS A 14 11.07 7.26 11.34
N ARG A 15 12.10 7.29 12.21
CA ARG A 15 13.42 6.71 11.95
C ARG A 15 13.41 5.23 11.59
N ARG A 16 12.47 4.46 12.15
CA ARG A 16 12.35 3.04 11.84
C ARG A 16 12.16 2.76 10.35
N ASN A 17 11.37 3.58 9.66
CA ASN A 17 10.96 3.36 8.28
C ASN A 17 11.64 4.32 7.28
N PHE A 18 12.15 5.47 7.76
CA PHE A 18 12.69 6.54 6.93
C PHE A 18 14.02 7.09 7.49
N LEU A 19 14.86 6.20 8.05
CA LEU A 19 16.13 6.58 8.69
C LEU A 19 16.97 7.55 7.86
N PRO A 20 17.21 7.33 6.54
CA PRO A 20 18.07 8.22 5.77
C PRO A 20 17.53 9.64 5.64
N ILE A 21 16.22 9.86 5.70
CA ILE A 21 15.63 11.21 5.73
C ILE A 21 16.10 11.94 7.00
N PHE A 22 15.93 11.31 8.17
CA PHE A 22 16.33 11.92 9.45
C PHE A 22 17.86 12.12 9.57
N GLU A 23 18.64 11.22 8.99
CA GLU A 23 20.10 11.38 8.94
C GLU A 23 20.51 12.53 8.01
N ALA A 24 19.84 12.73 6.88
CA ALA A 24 20.06 13.88 5.99
C ALA A 24 19.68 15.20 6.68
N LEU A 25 18.49 15.27 7.30
CA LEU A 25 18.05 16.46 8.04
C LEU A 25 19.07 16.88 9.11
N LYS A 26 19.65 15.89 9.82
CA LYS A 26 20.63 16.14 10.87
C LYS A 26 22.00 16.53 10.31
N LYS A 27 22.52 15.77 9.35
CA LYS A 27 23.89 15.89 8.83
C LYS A 27 24.07 17.20 8.05
N ASP A 28 23.09 17.52 7.21
CA ASP A 28 23.17 18.62 6.27
C ASP A 28 22.42 19.86 6.79
N SER A 29 21.96 19.81 8.07
CA SER A 29 21.28 20.91 8.76
C SER A 29 20.14 21.51 7.93
N LEU A 30 19.40 20.66 7.20
CA LEU A 30 18.33 21.10 6.32
C LEU A 30 17.20 21.74 7.11
N PRO A 31 16.84 23.00 6.86
CA PRO A 31 15.68 23.63 7.48
C PRO A 31 14.42 22.83 7.22
N HIS A 32 13.73 22.40 8.27
CA HIS A 32 12.54 21.58 8.14
C HIS A 32 11.55 21.82 9.26
N GLN A 33 10.30 21.49 8.99
CA GLN A 33 9.24 21.51 10.00
C GLN A 33 8.23 20.38 9.74
N PHE A 34 7.65 19.86 10.82
CA PHE A 34 6.57 18.88 10.78
C PHE A 34 5.28 19.56 11.21
N GLU A 35 4.21 19.33 10.44
CA GLU A 35 2.89 19.66 10.95
C GLU A 35 2.55 18.70 12.11
N THR A 36 2.17 19.24 13.27
CA THR A 36 1.91 18.45 14.49
C THR A 36 0.63 18.82 15.21
N SER A 37 -0.05 19.90 14.80
CA SER A 37 -1.20 20.45 15.50
C SER A 37 -2.49 19.62 15.34
N ARG A 38 -2.61 18.88 14.23
CA ARG A 38 -3.86 18.19 13.85
C ARG A 38 -3.80 16.65 13.95
N ARG A 39 -3.20 16.11 14.98
CA ARG A 39 -2.98 14.66 15.15
C ARG A 39 -4.24 13.79 15.15
N SER A 40 -5.37 14.28 15.66
CA SER A 40 -6.65 13.57 15.61
C SER A 40 -7.18 13.41 14.20
N TRP A 41 -6.87 14.36 13.32
CA TRP A 41 -7.34 14.38 11.94
C TRP A 41 -6.63 13.36 11.06
N TRP A 42 -5.31 13.15 11.23
CA TRP A 42 -4.57 12.15 10.44
C TRP A 42 -5.02 10.72 10.67
N LYS A 43 -5.76 10.46 11.77
CA LYS A 43 -6.25 9.14 12.15
C LYS A 43 -7.69 8.91 11.75
N ALA A 44 -8.32 9.87 11.12
CA ALA A 44 -9.73 9.81 10.75
C ALA A 44 -9.99 8.70 9.72
N HIS A 45 -9.12 8.53 8.73
CA HIS A 45 -9.25 7.51 7.69
C HIS A 45 -10.66 7.47 7.10
N GLY A 46 -11.19 8.64 6.73
CA GLY A 46 -12.54 8.80 6.20
C GLY A 46 -13.68 8.77 7.23
N ARG A 47 -13.36 8.70 8.53
CA ARG A 47 -14.34 8.70 9.64
C ARG A 47 -14.22 9.98 10.44
N TYR A 48 -14.95 10.97 10.04
CA TYR A 48 -14.87 12.33 10.58
C TYR A 48 -15.97 12.68 11.60
N GLU A 49 -16.79 11.72 12.01
CA GLU A 49 -17.92 11.92 12.94
C GLU A 49 -17.45 12.52 14.27
N HIS A 50 -16.32 12.05 14.79
CA HIS A 50 -15.72 12.53 16.04
C HIS A 50 -15.14 13.96 15.93
N LEU A 51 -15.02 14.51 14.71
CA LEU A 51 -14.55 15.87 14.43
C LEU A 51 -15.68 16.81 13.97
N SER A 52 -16.93 16.37 14.01
CA SER A 52 -18.10 17.13 13.53
C SER A 52 -18.19 18.55 14.11
N LYS A 53 -17.89 18.71 15.41
CA LYS A 53 -17.83 20.05 16.04
C LYS A 53 -16.78 20.96 15.44
N SER A 54 -15.59 20.42 15.12
CA SER A 54 -14.50 21.16 14.50
C SER A 54 -14.77 21.45 13.02
N LEU A 55 -15.60 20.64 12.39
CA LEU A 55 -16.02 20.75 11.00
C LEU A 55 -17.24 21.65 10.79
N LYS A 56 -17.89 22.18 11.84
CA LYS A 56 -19.17 22.88 11.76
C LYS A 56 -19.23 23.89 10.61
N LYS A 57 -18.27 24.81 10.54
CA LYS A 57 -18.23 25.84 9.47
C LYS A 57 -18.08 25.23 8.07
N SER A 58 -17.28 24.18 7.94
CA SER A 58 -17.09 23.49 6.67
C SER A 58 -18.33 22.70 6.27
N ILE A 59 -19.04 22.11 7.23
CA ILE A 59 -20.33 21.45 7.02
C ILE A 59 -21.38 22.46 6.53
N GLU A 60 -21.48 23.62 7.20
CA GLU A 60 -22.37 24.71 6.79
C GLU A 60 -22.05 25.20 5.37
N PHE A 61 -20.77 25.23 4.98
CA PHE A 61 -20.37 25.55 3.62
C PHE A 61 -20.84 24.47 2.62
N ILE A 62 -20.63 23.18 2.92
CA ILE A 62 -21.08 22.08 2.05
C ILE A 62 -22.60 22.10 1.87
N ASP A 63 -23.36 22.36 2.95
CA ASP A 63 -24.82 22.34 2.95
C ASP A 63 -25.46 23.47 2.14
N GLN A 64 -24.72 24.47 1.70
CA GLN A 64 -25.17 25.54 0.81
C GLN A 64 -25.17 25.12 -0.66
N HIS A 65 -24.69 23.95 -1.00
CA HIS A 65 -24.55 23.48 -2.37
C HIS A 65 -25.47 22.28 -2.63
N ASP A 66 -26.26 22.38 -3.70
CA ASP A 66 -27.14 21.28 -4.13
C ASP A 66 -26.38 20.14 -4.78
N ASP A 67 -25.33 20.46 -5.55
CA ASP A 67 -24.47 19.47 -6.18
C ASP A 67 -23.14 19.31 -5.42
N LEU A 68 -23.09 18.31 -4.56
CA LEU A 68 -21.92 18.01 -3.74
C LEU A 68 -20.68 17.62 -4.56
N ARG A 69 -20.86 17.16 -5.80
CA ARG A 69 -19.77 16.76 -6.67
C ARG A 69 -19.04 17.94 -7.30
N ALA A 70 -19.75 19.02 -7.57
CA ALA A 70 -19.22 20.20 -8.21
C ALA A 70 -18.58 21.21 -7.25
N ILE A 71 -18.54 20.92 -5.94
CA ILE A 71 -18.02 21.87 -4.95
C ILE A 71 -16.52 22.07 -5.11
N HIS A 72 -16.11 23.32 -5.21
CA HIS A 72 -14.71 23.74 -5.24
C HIS A 72 -14.37 24.65 -4.05
N CYS A 73 -13.14 24.56 -3.60
CA CYS A 73 -12.52 25.48 -2.65
C CYS A 73 -11.11 25.80 -3.12
N LEU A 74 -10.75 27.09 -3.27
CA LEU A 74 -9.44 27.51 -3.79
C LEU A 74 -9.09 26.83 -5.13
N ASP A 75 -10.04 26.79 -6.05
CA ASP A 75 -9.94 26.15 -7.37
C ASP A 75 -9.68 24.63 -7.35
N VAL A 76 -9.87 23.98 -6.19
CA VAL A 76 -9.71 22.54 -6.01
C VAL A 76 -11.05 21.87 -5.79
N ASN A 77 -11.36 20.84 -6.58
CA ASN A 77 -12.58 20.05 -6.43
C ASN A 77 -12.50 19.19 -5.14
N LEU A 78 -13.52 19.32 -4.28
CA LEU A 78 -13.52 18.64 -2.98
C LEU A 78 -13.73 17.11 -3.10
N TRP A 79 -14.50 16.67 -4.11
CA TRP A 79 -14.72 15.25 -4.33
C TRP A 79 -13.42 14.55 -4.76
N GLU A 80 -12.66 15.13 -5.67
CA GLU A 80 -11.38 14.57 -6.11
C GLU A 80 -10.34 14.46 -4.97
N ILE A 81 -10.40 15.38 -4.00
CA ILE A 81 -9.58 15.31 -2.78
C ILE A 81 -10.07 14.20 -1.85
N SER A 82 -11.39 13.99 -1.74
CA SER A 82 -12.03 13.17 -0.71
C SER A 82 -12.20 11.71 -1.09
N LYS A 83 -12.37 11.43 -2.39
CA LYS A 83 -12.79 10.13 -2.94
C LYS A 83 -12.04 8.93 -2.33
N ALA A 84 -10.72 8.98 -2.34
CA ALA A 84 -9.91 7.83 -1.90
C ALA A 84 -10.07 7.56 -0.40
N GLU A 85 -10.07 8.59 0.43
CA GLU A 85 -10.20 8.41 1.88
C GLU A 85 -11.66 8.09 2.27
N PHE A 86 -12.65 8.64 1.56
CA PHE A 86 -14.05 8.22 1.68
C PHE A 86 -14.18 6.72 1.38
N LEU A 87 -13.65 6.24 0.25
CA LEU A 87 -13.68 4.81 -0.10
C LEU A 87 -12.93 3.95 0.92
N CYS A 88 -11.83 4.43 1.50
CA CYS A 88 -11.12 3.72 2.57
C CYS A 88 -12.02 3.46 3.79
N SER A 89 -12.99 4.33 4.08
CA SER A 89 -14.03 4.12 5.09
C SER A 89 -15.20 3.28 4.57
N ALA A 90 -15.75 3.63 3.42
CA ALA A 90 -16.92 3.03 2.82
C ALA A 90 -16.73 1.51 2.57
N LEU A 91 -15.57 1.11 2.06
CA LEU A 91 -15.20 -0.29 1.84
C LEU A 91 -15.03 -1.12 3.13
N THR A 92 -15.28 -0.55 4.29
CA THR A 92 -15.46 -1.32 5.53
C THR A 92 -16.91 -1.76 5.76
N GLN A 93 -17.84 -1.31 4.91
CA GLN A 93 -19.27 -1.61 5.00
C GLN A 93 -19.66 -2.73 4.01
N ASN A 94 -20.60 -3.58 4.44
CA ASN A 94 -20.97 -4.77 3.69
C ASN A 94 -21.58 -4.49 2.31
N HIS A 95 -22.39 -3.44 2.19
CA HIS A 95 -23.12 -3.13 0.95
C HIS A 95 -22.21 -2.70 -0.20
N TRP A 96 -20.98 -2.27 0.08
CA TRP A 96 -19.98 -1.98 -0.94
C TRP A 96 -19.37 -3.23 -1.59
N HIS A 97 -19.71 -4.43 -1.12
CA HIS A 97 -19.14 -5.71 -1.58
C HIS A 97 -20.19 -6.64 -2.23
N VAL A 98 -21.26 -6.06 -2.74
CA VAL A 98 -22.29 -6.84 -3.48
C VAL A 98 -21.86 -7.21 -4.90
N GLY A 99 -20.86 -6.53 -5.45
CA GLY A 99 -20.39 -6.67 -6.83
C GLY A 99 -21.15 -5.76 -7.81
N GLY A 100 -20.53 -5.51 -8.97
CA GLY A 100 -21.13 -4.72 -10.04
C GLY A 100 -21.15 -3.21 -9.80
N ILE A 101 -20.39 -2.69 -8.82
CA ILE A 101 -20.20 -1.26 -8.63
C ILE A 101 -18.96 -0.84 -9.44
N PRO A 102 -19.13 -0.10 -10.57
CA PRO A 102 -17.99 0.36 -11.36
C PRO A 102 -17.06 1.27 -10.56
N ASN A 103 -15.76 1.17 -10.81
CA ASN A 103 -14.74 2.01 -10.12
C ASN A 103 -14.56 3.39 -10.78
N GLU A 104 -15.50 3.81 -11.61
CA GLU A 104 -15.54 5.16 -12.17
C GLU A 104 -15.96 6.17 -11.10
N SER A 105 -15.40 7.38 -11.17
CA SER A 105 -15.63 8.43 -10.17
C SER A 105 -17.13 8.75 -10.01
N ASP A 106 -17.84 8.79 -11.12
CA ASP A 106 -19.27 9.09 -11.17
C ASP A 106 -20.11 8.00 -10.54
N SER A 107 -19.88 6.75 -10.95
CA SER A 107 -20.59 5.59 -10.42
C SER A 107 -20.41 5.42 -8.91
N VAL A 108 -19.19 5.66 -8.42
CA VAL A 108 -18.87 5.64 -6.98
C VAL A 108 -19.63 6.73 -6.23
N PHE A 109 -19.67 7.94 -6.79
CA PHE A 109 -20.36 9.06 -6.19
C PHE A 109 -21.88 8.81 -6.12
N GLU A 110 -22.48 8.38 -7.22
CA GLU A 110 -23.91 8.07 -7.30
C GLU A 110 -24.30 6.95 -6.33
N PHE A 111 -23.49 5.90 -6.25
CA PHE A 111 -23.72 4.80 -5.31
C PHE A 111 -23.68 5.30 -3.85
N ALA A 112 -22.73 6.16 -3.50
CA ALA A 112 -22.63 6.76 -2.18
C ALA A 112 -23.87 7.64 -1.87
N MET A 113 -24.35 8.44 -2.85
CA MET A 113 -25.49 9.32 -2.67
C MET A 113 -26.82 8.58 -2.52
N ALA A 114 -26.93 7.36 -3.05
CA ALA A 114 -28.12 6.53 -2.94
C ALA A 114 -28.34 5.97 -1.52
N ASN A 115 -27.30 5.93 -0.68
CA ASN A 115 -27.38 5.43 0.70
C ASN A 115 -27.24 6.58 1.70
N PRO A 116 -28.22 6.81 2.60
CA PRO A 116 -28.17 7.94 3.55
C PRO A 116 -26.94 7.93 4.47
N GLN A 117 -26.46 6.75 4.89
CA GLN A 117 -25.28 6.64 5.74
C GLN A 117 -23.99 7.01 5.00
N ASP A 118 -23.85 6.56 3.75
CA ASP A 118 -22.69 6.89 2.91
C ASP A 118 -22.74 8.37 2.49
N LYS A 119 -23.91 8.90 2.21
CA LYS A 119 -24.11 10.33 1.92
C LYS A 119 -23.62 11.21 3.07
N GLU A 120 -23.93 10.85 4.33
CA GLU A 120 -23.44 11.60 5.49
C GLU A 120 -21.93 11.44 5.67
N ALA A 121 -21.38 10.24 5.50
CA ALA A 121 -19.94 10.02 5.54
C ALA A 121 -19.21 10.80 4.43
N LEU A 122 -19.76 10.84 3.23
CA LEU A 122 -19.27 11.65 2.11
C LEU A 122 -19.28 13.14 2.45
N ARG A 123 -20.41 13.65 2.94
CA ARG A 123 -20.55 15.04 3.37
C ARG A 123 -19.48 15.44 4.39
N LEU A 124 -19.17 14.58 5.37
CA LEU A 124 -18.10 14.81 6.34
C LEU A 124 -16.70 14.78 5.72
N CYS A 125 -16.47 13.91 4.73
CA CYS A 125 -15.20 13.88 3.99
C CYS A 125 -15.00 15.15 3.16
N LEU A 126 -16.05 15.64 2.48
CA LEU A 126 -16.02 16.91 1.74
C LEU A 126 -15.75 18.10 2.68
N ALA A 127 -16.42 18.14 3.83
CA ALA A 127 -16.18 19.14 4.87
C ALA A 127 -14.74 19.09 5.42
N ALA A 128 -14.17 17.88 5.57
CA ALA A 128 -12.78 17.71 5.95
C ALA A 128 -11.81 18.22 4.88
N ALA A 129 -12.09 17.95 3.59
CA ALA A 129 -11.31 18.46 2.47
C ALA A 129 -11.33 20.01 2.42
N HIS A 130 -12.51 20.61 2.56
CA HIS A 130 -12.65 22.06 2.67
C HIS A 130 -11.82 22.63 3.81
N ASN A 131 -11.91 22.03 5.01
CA ASN A 131 -11.18 22.48 6.19
C ASN A 131 -9.65 22.32 6.03
N TRP A 132 -9.18 21.24 5.40
CA TRP A 132 -7.77 21.04 5.14
C TRP A 132 -7.21 21.99 4.09
N LEU A 133 -7.95 22.28 3.04
CA LEU A 133 -7.55 23.29 2.04
C LEU A 133 -7.39 24.67 2.69
N LEU A 134 -8.36 25.11 3.49
CA LEU A 134 -8.24 26.39 4.20
C LEU A 134 -7.05 26.41 5.19
N PHE A 135 -6.83 25.29 5.91
CA PHE A 135 -5.69 25.18 6.83
C PHE A 135 -4.37 25.27 6.10
N TRP A 136 -4.16 24.47 5.05
CA TRP A 136 -2.93 24.47 4.29
C TRP A 136 -2.69 25.79 3.56
N ASN A 137 -3.75 26.40 3.05
CA ASN A 137 -3.65 27.74 2.45
C ASN A 137 -3.07 28.75 3.44
N GLN A 138 -3.72 28.89 4.61
CA GLN A 138 -3.24 29.79 5.67
C GLN A 138 -1.83 29.43 6.15
N TYR A 139 -1.53 28.13 6.26
CA TYR A 139 -0.23 27.65 6.70
C TYR A 139 0.88 28.04 5.72
N LEU A 140 0.67 27.81 4.43
CA LEU A 140 1.63 28.15 3.38
C LEU A 140 1.79 29.66 3.21
N ASP A 141 0.73 30.45 3.35
CA ASP A 141 0.78 31.91 3.33
C ASP A 141 1.63 32.47 4.49
N GLY A 142 1.59 31.81 5.66
CA GLY A 142 2.44 32.15 6.81
C GLY A 142 3.88 31.63 6.72
N HIS A 143 4.21 30.80 5.71
CA HIS A 143 5.51 30.14 5.58
C HIS A 143 5.98 30.14 4.11
N VAL A 144 6.12 31.32 3.54
CA VAL A 144 6.48 31.53 2.12
C VAL A 144 7.89 31.03 1.74
N ASP A 145 8.69 30.67 2.71
CA ASP A 145 10.03 30.11 2.55
C ASP A 145 10.06 28.58 2.34
N ILE A 146 8.91 27.91 2.41
CA ILE A 146 8.80 26.47 2.10
C ILE A 146 8.97 26.26 0.60
N SER A 147 9.96 25.45 0.24
CA SER A 147 10.25 25.09 -1.16
C SER A 147 9.83 23.66 -1.50
N HIS A 148 9.73 22.78 -0.51
CA HIS A 148 9.38 21.37 -0.72
C HIS A 148 8.40 20.88 0.35
N ALA A 149 7.38 20.14 -0.08
CA ALA A 149 6.47 19.42 0.79
C ALA A 149 6.73 17.92 0.68
N ILE A 150 6.80 17.24 1.82
CA ILE A 150 6.99 15.77 1.89
C ILE A 150 5.75 15.17 2.52
N VAL A 151 5.06 14.31 1.77
CA VAL A 151 3.81 13.67 2.18
C VAL A 151 3.95 12.14 2.18
N PHE A 152 3.22 11.48 3.07
CA PHE A 152 3.12 10.01 3.06
C PHE A 152 1.93 9.56 2.23
N SER A 153 2.12 8.58 1.34
CA SER A 153 1.12 7.97 0.46
C SER A 153 0.49 8.91 -0.58
N GLY A 154 0.07 10.10 -0.19
CA GLY A 154 -0.67 11.03 -1.06
C GLY A 154 -2.16 10.75 -1.21
N SER A 155 -2.70 9.69 -0.58
CA SER A 155 -4.10 9.27 -0.74
C SER A 155 -5.04 9.82 0.33
N TYR A 156 -4.51 10.37 1.42
CA TYR A 156 -5.32 10.98 2.48
C TYR A 156 -5.78 12.39 2.11
N ILE A 157 -6.93 12.80 2.60
CA ILE A 157 -7.49 14.14 2.37
C ILE A 157 -6.47 15.23 2.72
N TYR A 158 -5.81 15.14 3.88
CA TYR A 158 -4.83 16.16 4.30
C TYR A 158 -3.59 16.22 3.40
N THR A 159 -3.11 15.08 2.91
CA THR A 159 -1.97 15.04 1.99
C THR A 159 -2.35 15.52 0.59
N ARG A 160 -3.50 15.12 0.06
CA ARG A 160 -4.01 15.59 -1.23
C ARG A 160 -4.27 17.08 -1.23
N SER A 161 -4.86 17.61 -0.15
CA SER A 161 -5.09 19.06 0.00
C SER A 161 -3.76 19.83 -0.03
N LEU A 162 -2.74 19.35 0.67
CA LEU A 162 -1.40 19.96 0.63
C LEU A 162 -0.79 19.88 -0.77
N MET A 163 -0.87 18.71 -1.43
CA MET A 163 -0.32 18.51 -2.78
C MET A 163 -0.97 19.46 -3.79
N ALA A 164 -2.30 19.60 -3.75
CA ALA A 164 -3.03 20.49 -4.65
C ALA A 164 -2.59 21.96 -4.50
N LEU A 165 -2.50 22.44 -3.27
CA LEU A 165 -2.08 23.83 -3.00
C LEU A 165 -0.58 24.06 -3.21
N ALA A 166 0.27 23.06 -2.96
CA ALA A 166 1.68 23.12 -3.27
C ALA A 166 1.91 23.29 -4.78
N LYS A 167 1.16 22.53 -5.60
CA LYS A 167 1.20 22.67 -7.06
C LYS A 167 0.82 24.07 -7.54
N GLN A 168 -0.23 24.68 -6.94
CA GLN A 168 -0.64 26.06 -7.28
C GLN A 168 0.42 27.11 -6.92
N ARG A 169 1.36 26.79 -6.01
CA ARG A 169 2.40 27.68 -5.50
C ARG A 169 3.81 27.32 -5.97
N ASP A 170 3.94 26.44 -6.95
CA ASP A 170 5.23 25.94 -7.44
C ASP A 170 6.11 25.34 -6.32
N ILE A 171 5.50 24.81 -5.25
CA ILE A 171 6.19 24.07 -4.21
C ILE A 171 6.35 22.63 -4.67
N SER A 172 7.56 22.13 -4.72
CA SER A 172 7.85 20.75 -5.10
C SER A 172 7.30 19.76 -4.08
N VAL A 173 6.62 18.70 -4.55
CA VAL A 173 6.06 17.67 -3.67
C VAL A 173 6.80 16.35 -3.83
N LEU A 174 7.27 15.78 -2.73
CA LEU A 174 7.79 14.43 -2.66
C LEU A 174 6.80 13.53 -1.91
N VAL A 175 6.42 12.43 -2.54
CA VAL A 175 5.57 11.41 -1.94
C VAL A 175 6.42 10.24 -1.48
N ALA A 176 6.30 9.87 -0.21
CA ALA A 176 6.97 8.71 0.40
C ALA A 176 5.98 7.56 0.63
N GLU A 177 6.40 6.32 0.37
CA GLU A 177 5.59 5.13 0.66
C GLU A 177 6.51 3.94 0.99
N HIS A 178 6.00 3.00 1.79
CA HIS A 178 6.74 1.80 2.15
C HIS A 178 6.80 0.79 1.02
N PHE A 179 7.93 0.12 0.89
CA PHE A 179 8.04 -1.06 0.06
C PHE A 179 7.89 -2.34 0.89
N PHE A 180 7.43 -3.43 0.27
CA PHE A 180 7.09 -4.67 0.99
C PHE A 180 8.28 -5.35 1.69
N THR A 181 9.51 -5.12 1.25
CA THR A 181 10.70 -5.61 1.95
C THR A 181 10.83 -5.05 3.37
N GLY A 182 10.18 -3.92 3.65
CA GLY A 182 10.26 -3.19 4.92
C GLY A 182 11.64 -2.58 5.21
N ASN A 183 12.57 -2.70 4.26
CA ASN A 183 13.93 -2.16 4.34
C ASN A 183 14.21 -1.10 3.28
N ASP A 184 13.24 -0.82 2.45
CA ASP A 184 13.29 0.13 1.35
C ASP A 184 11.99 0.91 1.30
N PHE A 185 12.01 2.09 0.72
CA PHE A 185 10.84 2.94 0.58
C PHE A 185 10.94 3.77 -0.70
N TYR A 186 9.77 4.20 -1.21
CA TYR A 186 9.68 5.17 -2.29
C TYR A 186 9.83 6.59 -1.75
N LEU A 187 10.48 7.45 -2.53
CA LEU A 187 10.45 8.91 -2.35
C LEU A 187 10.53 9.54 -3.73
N GLU A 188 9.41 10.01 -4.24
CA GLU A 188 9.27 10.44 -5.61
C GLU A 188 8.65 11.84 -5.70
N TYR A 189 9.14 12.67 -6.63
CA TYR A 189 8.46 13.90 -7.02
C TYR A 189 7.20 13.56 -7.78
N ARG A 190 6.04 13.99 -7.27
CA ARG A 190 4.75 13.61 -7.85
C ARG A 190 3.66 14.63 -7.59
N ASP A 191 2.73 14.69 -8.53
CA ASP A 191 1.48 15.46 -8.39
C ASP A 191 0.31 14.62 -7.87
N GLY A 192 0.51 13.33 -7.68
CA GLY A 192 -0.52 12.39 -7.24
C GLY A 192 0.01 11.31 -6.29
N PRO A 193 -0.86 10.47 -5.75
CA PRO A 193 -0.49 9.42 -4.81
C PRO A 193 0.45 8.40 -5.46
N ILE A 194 1.29 7.78 -4.63
CA ILE A 194 2.18 6.73 -5.09
C ILE A 194 1.44 5.38 -5.20
N ALA A 195 0.68 5.02 -4.17
CA ALA A 195 -0.14 3.81 -4.09
C ALA A 195 0.41 2.64 -4.91
N ASN A 196 -0.31 2.22 -5.96
CA ASN A 196 0.10 1.17 -6.89
C ASN A 196 0.64 1.74 -8.23
N ASN A 197 1.12 2.96 -8.22
CA ASN A 197 1.58 3.69 -9.41
C ASN A 197 2.95 4.33 -9.17
N CYS A 198 3.94 3.54 -8.74
CA CYS A 198 5.30 4.05 -8.58
C CYS A 198 5.94 4.38 -9.94
N GLY A 199 6.92 5.31 -9.91
CA GLY A 199 7.54 5.89 -11.10
C GLY A 199 8.51 4.99 -11.89
N VAL A 200 8.57 3.68 -11.58
CA VAL A 200 9.17 2.72 -12.51
C VAL A 200 8.30 2.73 -13.76
N LYS A 201 8.75 3.47 -14.73
CA LYS A 201 8.00 3.80 -15.94
C LYS A 201 7.29 2.57 -16.51
N ARG A 202 5.99 2.73 -16.82
CA ARG A 202 5.21 1.73 -17.54
C ARG A 202 5.88 1.30 -18.85
N ASP A 203 6.67 2.19 -19.45
CA ASP A 203 7.48 1.96 -20.64
C ASP A 203 8.88 1.41 -20.29
N PHE A 204 8.89 0.29 -19.59
CA PHE A 204 10.09 -0.52 -19.46
C PHE A 204 10.34 -1.20 -20.82
N SER A 205 10.86 -0.45 -21.76
CA SER A 205 11.43 -1.04 -22.97
C SER A 205 12.70 -1.77 -22.53
N PHE A 206 12.69 -3.10 -22.67
CA PHE A 206 13.85 -3.95 -22.47
C PHE A 206 14.95 -3.60 -23.47
N HIS A 207 15.57 -2.48 -23.28
CA HIS A 207 16.87 -2.24 -23.84
C HIS A 207 17.85 -2.75 -22.80
N SER A 208 18.19 -4.03 -22.92
CA SER A 208 19.36 -4.59 -22.27
C SER A 208 20.61 -3.87 -22.78
N CYS A 209 20.77 -2.62 -22.40
CA CYS A 209 22.08 -2.01 -22.36
C CYS A 209 22.81 -2.64 -21.18
N ILE A 210 23.11 -3.93 -21.34
CA ILE A 210 24.03 -4.66 -20.49
C ILE A 210 25.41 -4.06 -20.72
N LYS A 211 25.66 -2.95 -20.07
CA LYS A 211 27.01 -2.66 -19.66
C LYS A 211 27.24 -3.54 -18.45
N GLU A 212 27.92 -4.66 -18.66
CA GLU A 212 28.53 -5.45 -17.60
C GLU A 212 29.50 -4.56 -16.84
N ASN A 213 29.00 -3.85 -15.85
CA ASN A 213 29.84 -3.09 -14.97
C ASN A 213 29.57 -3.51 -13.52
N GLU A 214 30.54 -3.27 -12.68
CA GLU A 214 30.52 -3.58 -11.25
C GLU A 214 29.23 -3.10 -10.55
N ALA A 215 28.62 -2.01 -11.02
CA ALA A 215 27.37 -1.47 -10.51
C ALA A 215 26.19 -2.43 -10.73
N LYS A 216 26.09 -3.10 -11.88
CA LYS A 216 25.02 -4.05 -12.19
C LYS A 216 25.13 -5.30 -11.32
N VAL A 217 26.33 -5.86 -11.18
CA VAL A 217 26.58 -7.03 -10.32
C VAL A 217 26.22 -6.70 -8.87
N THR A 218 26.56 -5.52 -8.39
CA THR A 218 26.22 -5.05 -7.04
C THR A 218 24.72 -4.89 -6.87
N ALA A 219 24.01 -4.32 -7.85
CA ALA A 219 22.58 -4.13 -7.81
C ALA A 219 21.81 -5.46 -7.82
N SER A 220 22.24 -6.41 -8.67
CA SER A 220 21.70 -7.78 -8.70
C SER A 220 21.91 -8.53 -7.37
N ALA A 221 23.12 -8.45 -6.81
CA ALA A 221 23.42 -9.05 -5.51
C ALA A 221 22.59 -8.42 -4.39
N TYR A 222 22.39 -7.10 -4.44
CA TYR A 222 21.53 -6.37 -3.51
C TYR A 222 20.07 -6.80 -3.63
N ALA A 223 19.52 -6.84 -4.84
CA ALA A 223 18.15 -7.26 -5.10
C ALA A 223 17.91 -8.69 -4.58
N HIS A 224 18.81 -9.62 -4.89
CA HIS A 224 18.74 -10.99 -4.41
C HIS A 224 18.81 -11.08 -2.87
N SER A 225 19.72 -10.36 -2.25
CA SER A 225 19.85 -10.30 -0.79
C SER A 225 18.59 -9.77 -0.12
N ARG A 226 17.96 -8.75 -0.71
CA ARG A 226 16.70 -8.19 -0.22
C ARG A 226 15.53 -9.16 -0.35
N MET A 227 15.41 -9.79 -1.51
CA MET A 227 14.36 -10.79 -1.77
C MET A 227 14.51 -12.03 -0.87
N LYS A 228 15.72 -12.53 -0.69
CA LYS A 228 16.00 -13.68 0.18
C LYS A 228 15.75 -13.37 1.66
N GLY A 229 16.06 -12.16 2.10
CA GLY A 229 15.92 -11.72 3.49
C GLY A 229 14.55 -11.11 3.82
N MET A 230 13.54 -11.23 2.95
CA MET A 230 12.24 -10.61 3.12
C MET A 230 11.60 -10.96 4.46
N LYS A 231 11.50 -9.96 5.31
CA LYS A 231 10.64 -9.96 6.50
C LYS A 231 9.96 -8.60 6.53
N ASN A 232 8.73 -8.54 6.05
CA ASN A 232 7.96 -7.32 6.15
C ASN A 232 7.88 -6.89 7.62
N ARG A 233 8.62 -5.82 7.98
CA ARG A 233 8.66 -5.28 9.34
C ARG A 233 7.32 -4.72 9.78
N ASN A 234 6.51 -4.27 8.82
CA ASN A 234 5.23 -3.64 9.09
C ASN A 234 4.13 -4.68 9.28
N VAL A 235 4.27 -5.86 8.64
CA VAL A 235 3.32 -6.97 8.72
C VAL A 235 4.05 -8.27 9.07
N PRO A 236 4.57 -8.43 10.30
CA PRO A 236 5.24 -9.67 10.69
C PRO A 236 4.25 -10.83 10.64
N GLN A 237 4.58 -11.83 9.87
CA GLN A 237 3.85 -13.10 9.81
C GLN A 237 4.42 -14.08 10.84
N LYS A 238 3.57 -14.96 11.35
CA LYS A 238 4.02 -16.10 12.18
C LYS A 238 4.69 -17.12 11.26
N ASN A 239 5.73 -17.77 11.75
CA ASN A 239 6.38 -18.86 11.02
C ASN A 239 5.61 -20.17 11.23
N ILE A 240 4.34 -20.20 10.82
CA ILE A 240 3.47 -21.38 10.89
C ILE A 240 3.46 -22.01 9.49
N SER A 241 3.86 -23.25 9.38
CA SER A 241 3.76 -24.00 8.13
C SER A 241 2.32 -24.39 7.86
N PHE A 242 1.89 -24.21 6.63
CA PHE A 242 0.60 -24.73 6.16
C PHE A 242 0.70 -26.24 5.96
N LYS A 243 -0.27 -26.97 6.50
CA LYS A 243 -0.43 -28.40 6.24
C LYS A 243 -1.49 -28.56 5.16
N ASN A 244 -1.13 -29.21 4.05
CA ASN A 244 -2.06 -29.51 2.98
C ASN A 244 -3.21 -30.40 3.51
N PRO A 245 -4.47 -29.94 3.48
CA PRO A 245 -5.60 -30.72 3.96
C PRO A 245 -6.08 -31.75 2.95
N TRP A 246 -5.65 -31.65 1.69
CA TRP A 246 -6.10 -32.52 0.61
C TRP A 246 -5.11 -33.68 0.39
N GLY A 247 -5.63 -34.89 0.35
CA GLY A 247 -4.84 -36.10 0.03
C GLY A 247 -4.76 -36.39 -1.47
N ASP A 248 -5.41 -35.59 -2.30
CA ASP A 248 -5.46 -35.73 -3.73
C ASP A 248 -4.25 -35.12 -4.46
N LYS A 249 -4.14 -35.40 -5.77
CA LYS A 249 -3.10 -34.88 -6.66
C LYS A 249 -3.54 -33.62 -7.43
N ASN A 250 -4.69 -33.03 -7.05
CA ASN A 250 -5.19 -31.87 -7.74
C ASN A 250 -4.23 -30.68 -7.59
N PRO A 251 -4.12 -29.81 -8.59
CA PRO A 251 -3.33 -28.58 -8.47
C PRO A 251 -3.81 -27.72 -7.31
N ILE A 252 -2.89 -26.98 -6.69
CA ILE A 252 -3.19 -26.04 -5.61
C ILE A 252 -2.91 -24.62 -6.09
N ILE A 253 -3.93 -23.77 -6.07
CA ILE A 253 -3.81 -22.35 -6.42
C ILE A 253 -3.89 -21.50 -5.16
N LEU A 254 -2.88 -20.69 -4.94
CA LEU A 254 -2.86 -19.68 -3.89
C LEU A 254 -3.47 -18.37 -4.39
N ILE A 255 -4.51 -17.87 -3.73
CA ILE A 255 -5.01 -16.50 -3.91
C ILE A 255 -4.47 -15.64 -2.75
N ILE A 256 -3.69 -14.61 -3.09
CA ILE A 256 -3.15 -13.65 -2.11
C ILE A 256 -4.17 -12.54 -1.92
N GLY A 257 -4.87 -12.56 -0.76
CA GLY A 257 -5.82 -11.53 -0.38
C GLY A 257 -5.14 -10.24 0.08
N GLN A 258 -5.76 -9.12 -0.22
CA GLN A 258 -5.40 -7.79 0.28
C GLN A 258 -6.46 -7.27 1.24
N VAL A 259 -6.13 -6.20 1.96
CA VAL A 259 -7.08 -5.46 2.78
C VAL A 259 -8.12 -4.82 1.86
N ALA A 260 -9.41 -5.01 2.16
CA ALA A 260 -10.50 -4.56 1.27
C ALA A 260 -10.47 -3.05 0.96
N ASN A 261 -9.96 -2.25 1.89
CA ASN A 261 -9.86 -0.80 1.80
C ASN A 261 -8.41 -0.31 1.66
N ASP A 262 -7.56 -1.08 1.00
CA ASP A 262 -6.18 -0.69 0.69
C ASP A 262 -6.15 0.39 -0.38
N PHE A 263 -5.40 1.46 -0.15
CA PHE A 263 -5.23 2.52 -1.15
C PHE A 263 -4.62 2.01 -2.45
N SER A 264 -3.81 0.96 -2.42
CA SER A 264 -3.28 0.34 -3.64
C SER A 264 -4.37 -0.28 -4.54
N ILE A 265 -5.54 -0.59 -3.97
CA ILE A 265 -6.72 -1.02 -4.72
C ILE A 265 -7.55 0.20 -5.13
N ILE A 266 -7.84 1.09 -4.17
CA ILE A 266 -8.70 2.27 -4.36
C ILE A 266 -8.17 3.20 -5.46
N GLU A 267 -6.86 3.38 -5.53
CA GLU A 267 -6.18 4.29 -6.47
C GLU A 267 -5.84 3.62 -7.81
N THR A 268 -6.07 2.32 -7.92
CA THR A 268 -5.76 1.60 -9.16
C THR A 268 -7.00 1.55 -10.06
N PRO A 269 -6.86 1.82 -11.36
CA PRO A 269 -7.94 1.56 -12.31
C PRO A 269 -8.33 0.08 -12.26
N SER A 270 -9.60 -0.19 -12.01
CA SER A 270 -10.19 -1.52 -11.97
C SER A 270 -11.64 -1.43 -12.42
N ASP A 271 -12.19 -2.53 -12.91
CA ASP A 271 -13.58 -2.57 -13.37
C ASP A 271 -14.57 -2.41 -12.21
N GLU A 272 -14.19 -2.86 -11.01
CA GLU A 272 -15.03 -2.81 -9.81
C GLU A 272 -14.32 -2.19 -8.61
N VAL A 273 -15.09 -1.52 -7.76
CA VAL A 273 -14.64 -0.96 -6.48
C VAL A 273 -14.26 -2.06 -5.48
N SER A 274 -14.96 -3.19 -5.50
CA SER A 274 -14.84 -4.25 -4.49
C SER A 274 -13.81 -5.31 -4.86
N SER A 275 -12.65 -5.28 -4.20
CA SER A 275 -11.67 -6.39 -4.30
C SER A 275 -12.23 -7.75 -3.84
N ILE A 276 -13.20 -7.75 -2.92
CA ILE A 276 -13.85 -8.98 -2.43
C ILE A 276 -14.70 -9.61 -3.54
N ALA A 277 -15.41 -8.80 -4.33
CA ALA A 277 -16.18 -9.28 -5.48
C ALA A 277 -15.26 -9.93 -6.53
N SER A 278 -14.14 -9.28 -6.84
CA SER A 278 -13.13 -9.82 -7.76
C SER A 278 -12.54 -11.16 -7.26
N TYR A 279 -12.28 -11.28 -5.95
CA TYR A 279 -11.82 -12.57 -5.38
C TYR A 279 -12.87 -13.67 -5.49
N LYS A 280 -14.14 -13.37 -5.18
CA LYS A 280 -15.24 -14.34 -5.31
C LYS A 280 -15.37 -14.83 -6.74
N GLN A 281 -15.34 -13.90 -7.70
CA GLN A 281 -15.38 -14.26 -9.12
C GLN A 281 -14.20 -15.16 -9.50
N GLY A 282 -12.97 -14.80 -9.11
CA GLY A 282 -11.79 -15.62 -9.38
C GLY A 282 -11.88 -17.04 -8.78
N ILE A 283 -12.44 -17.19 -7.57
CA ILE A 283 -12.68 -18.50 -6.95
C ILE A 283 -13.72 -19.29 -7.76
N ILE A 284 -14.83 -18.66 -8.14
CA ILE A 284 -15.89 -19.32 -8.96
C ILE A 284 -15.30 -19.84 -10.27
N GLU A 285 -14.52 -19.02 -10.96
CA GLU A 285 -13.89 -19.40 -12.23
C GLU A 285 -12.93 -20.60 -12.06
N LEU A 286 -12.11 -20.59 -11.03
CA LEU A 286 -11.22 -21.72 -10.72
C LEU A 286 -12.00 -23.00 -10.42
N LEU A 287 -13.03 -22.92 -9.57
CA LEU A 287 -13.84 -24.09 -9.18
C LEU A 287 -14.61 -24.67 -10.37
N LYS A 288 -15.17 -23.81 -11.23
CA LYS A 288 -16.00 -24.21 -12.38
C LYS A 288 -15.17 -24.80 -13.50
N ASN A 289 -13.99 -24.24 -13.76
CA ASN A 289 -13.24 -24.55 -14.97
C ASN A 289 -12.03 -25.46 -14.74
N THR A 290 -11.67 -25.73 -13.48
CA THR A 290 -10.53 -26.57 -13.12
C THR A 290 -10.86 -27.59 -12.03
N LYS A 291 -9.95 -28.54 -11.80
CA LYS A 291 -9.97 -29.44 -10.63
C LYS A 291 -9.11 -28.90 -9.48
N ALA A 292 -8.59 -27.68 -9.56
CA ALA A 292 -7.67 -27.14 -8.59
C ALA A 292 -8.33 -26.98 -7.20
N ASN A 293 -7.55 -27.23 -6.17
CA ASN A 293 -7.84 -26.80 -4.80
C ASN A 293 -7.37 -25.36 -4.62
N VAL A 294 -8.08 -24.57 -3.82
CA VAL A 294 -7.84 -23.14 -3.66
C VAL A 294 -7.42 -22.85 -2.23
N ILE A 295 -6.28 -22.20 -2.04
CA ILE A 295 -5.91 -21.60 -0.77
C ILE A 295 -6.18 -20.10 -0.89
N PHE A 296 -7.12 -19.58 -0.11
CA PHE A 296 -7.27 -18.13 0.04
C PHE A 296 -6.52 -17.66 1.29
N LYS A 297 -5.45 -16.89 1.10
CA LYS A 297 -4.69 -16.32 2.20
C LYS A 297 -5.14 -14.90 2.48
N ALA A 298 -5.94 -14.73 3.54
CA ALA A 298 -6.38 -13.42 4.00
C ALA A 298 -5.18 -12.58 4.51
N HIS A 299 -5.27 -11.26 4.36
CA HIS A 299 -4.20 -10.37 4.78
C HIS A 299 -4.16 -10.20 6.30
N PRO A 300 -3.06 -10.52 6.98
CA PRO A 300 -3.00 -10.52 8.45
C PRO A 300 -3.12 -9.12 9.08
N TRP A 301 -3.00 -8.07 8.28
CA TRP A 301 -3.11 -6.68 8.74
C TRP A 301 -4.54 -6.29 9.14
N GLU A 302 -5.57 -6.84 8.47
CA GLU A 302 -6.97 -6.54 8.82
C GLU A 302 -7.27 -6.88 10.28
N ARG A 303 -6.80 -8.03 10.76
CA ARG A 303 -6.99 -8.43 12.17
C ARG A 303 -6.24 -7.53 13.15
N ARG A 304 -5.10 -6.95 12.75
CA ARG A 304 -4.30 -6.07 13.62
C ARG A 304 -4.91 -4.70 13.80
N ARG A 305 -5.69 -4.24 12.85
CA ARG A 305 -6.47 -3.00 12.93
C ARG A 305 -7.74 -3.16 13.75
N ALA A 306 -8.15 -4.37 14.12
CA ALA A 306 -9.21 -4.57 15.09
C ALA A 306 -8.84 -3.92 16.46
N PRO A 307 -9.74 -3.19 17.14
CA PRO A 307 -11.18 -3.17 16.92
C PRO A 307 -11.70 -2.18 15.88
N LEU A 308 -10.85 -1.32 15.30
CA LEU A 308 -11.29 -0.27 14.39
C LEU A 308 -11.85 -0.83 13.06
N PHE A 309 -11.28 -1.94 12.58
CA PHE A 309 -11.73 -2.59 11.36
C PHE A 309 -11.84 -4.10 11.60
N ARG A 310 -12.99 -4.68 11.27
CA ARG A 310 -13.14 -6.15 11.23
C ARG A 310 -12.24 -6.70 10.12
N PRO A 311 -11.75 -7.95 10.21
CA PRO A 311 -11.05 -8.61 9.10
C PRO A 311 -12.06 -8.96 7.97
N LEU A 312 -12.55 -7.93 7.28
CA LEU A 312 -13.71 -7.98 6.41
C LEU A 312 -13.49 -8.92 5.22
N THR A 313 -12.33 -8.85 4.59
CA THR A 313 -12.01 -9.75 3.47
C THR A 313 -12.13 -11.22 3.90
N LYS A 314 -11.56 -11.56 5.05
CA LYS A 314 -11.66 -12.93 5.58
C LYS A 314 -13.11 -13.33 5.86
N ILE A 315 -13.86 -12.47 6.55
CA ILE A 315 -15.27 -12.74 6.91
C ILE A 315 -16.10 -12.94 5.63
N LYS A 316 -15.96 -12.07 4.65
CA LYS A 316 -16.75 -12.12 3.42
C LYS A 316 -16.38 -13.30 2.52
N ILE A 317 -15.14 -13.71 2.50
CA ILE A 317 -14.71 -14.92 1.79
C ILE A 317 -15.20 -16.16 2.54
N ASP A 318 -15.18 -16.18 3.88
CA ASP A 318 -15.73 -17.28 4.67
C ASP A 318 -17.25 -17.46 4.45
N GLU A 319 -18.02 -16.38 4.57
CA GLU A 319 -19.45 -16.36 4.26
C GLU A 319 -19.75 -16.88 2.84
N PHE A 320 -18.93 -16.46 1.88
CA PHE A 320 -19.05 -16.90 0.49
C PHE A 320 -18.75 -18.41 0.37
N ILE A 321 -17.67 -18.91 0.97
CA ILE A 321 -17.33 -20.35 0.95
C ILE A 321 -18.49 -21.15 1.53
N GLN A 322 -19.06 -20.73 2.66
CA GLN A 322 -20.19 -21.42 3.29
C GLN A 322 -21.46 -21.43 2.43
N SER A 323 -21.61 -20.48 1.49
CA SER A 323 -22.73 -20.44 0.54
C SER A 323 -22.58 -21.37 -0.68
N LEU A 324 -21.40 -21.94 -0.89
CA LEU A 324 -21.12 -22.82 -2.01
C LEU A 324 -21.63 -24.25 -1.73
N PRO A 325 -21.82 -25.07 -2.78
CA PRO A 325 -22.07 -26.52 -2.61
C PRO A 325 -20.94 -27.20 -1.82
N GLU A 326 -21.24 -28.19 -0.97
CA GLU A 326 -20.25 -28.90 -0.12
C GLU A 326 -19.04 -29.43 -0.90
N LYS A 327 -19.25 -29.98 -2.11
CA LYS A 327 -18.15 -30.42 -2.99
C LYS A 327 -17.15 -29.32 -3.33
N ASP A 328 -17.61 -28.06 -3.43
CA ASP A 328 -16.79 -26.92 -3.77
C ASP A 328 -16.16 -26.32 -2.51
N GLN A 329 -16.90 -26.31 -1.38
CA GLN A 329 -16.35 -25.95 -0.07
C GLN A 329 -15.13 -26.81 0.29
N ALA A 330 -15.22 -28.13 0.08
CA ALA A 330 -14.15 -29.09 0.37
C ALA A 330 -12.85 -28.80 -0.41
N ARG A 331 -12.92 -28.02 -1.49
CA ARG A 331 -11.77 -27.61 -2.33
C ARG A 331 -11.13 -26.31 -1.91
N ILE A 332 -11.64 -25.61 -0.86
CA ILE A 332 -11.14 -24.29 -0.48
C ILE A 332 -10.61 -24.32 0.94
N ALA A 333 -9.40 -23.82 1.15
CA ALA A 333 -8.82 -23.55 2.47
C ALA A 333 -8.68 -22.05 2.68
N LEU A 334 -9.35 -21.51 3.70
CA LEU A 334 -9.22 -20.12 4.11
C LEU A 334 -8.22 -19.99 5.26
N ILE A 335 -7.12 -19.29 5.03
CA ILE A 335 -6.01 -19.15 5.99
C ILE A 335 -5.63 -17.69 6.20
N GLU A 336 -4.88 -17.40 7.28
CA GLU A 336 -4.47 -16.03 7.63
C GLU A 336 -3.04 -15.96 8.20
N ASN A 337 -2.72 -16.87 9.13
CA ASN A 337 -1.51 -16.76 9.96
C ASN A 337 -0.31 -17.55 9.44
N GLU A 338 -0.54 -18.43 8.47
CA GLU A 338 0.46 -19.30 7.88
C GLU A 338 1.48 -18.49 7.06
N SER A 339 2.71 -18.96 7.05
CA SER A 339 3.77 -18.34 6.26
C SER A 339 3.47 -18.49 4.76
N ILE A 340 3.44 -17.40 4.02
CA ILE A 340 3.25 -17.44 2.57
C ILE A 340 4.35 -18.26 1.90
N GLN A 341 5.58 -18.22 2.41
CA GLN A 341 6.70 -18.98 1.90
C GLN A 341 6.47 -20.49 2.02
N SER A 342 5.85 -20.96 3.12
CA SER A 342 5.52 -22.38 3.27
C SER A 342 4.47 -22.83 2.26
N ILE A 343 3.60 -21.93 1.82
CA ILE A 343 2.56 -22.21 0.83
C ILE A 343 3.16 -22.26 -0.57
N PHE A 344 4.12 -21.38 -0.89
CA PHE A 344 4.83 -21.41 -2.17
C PHE A 344 5.53 -22.76 -2.44
N LEU A 345 5.90 -23.50 -1.39
CA LEU A 345 6.53 -24.81 -1.54
C LEU A 345 5.56 -25.92 -1.99
N ILE A 346 4.26 -25.71 -1.82
CA ILE A 346 3.24 -26.73 -2.11
C ILE A 346 2.22 -26.34 -3.18
N CYS A 347 2.13 -25.04 -3.52
CA CYS A 347 1.18 -24.60 -4.55
C CYS A 347 1.76 -24.70 -5.97
N ASP A 348 0.86 -24.83 -6.93
CA ASP A 348 1.16 -24.95 -8.36
C ASP A 348 1.01 -23.61 -9.07
N GLY A 349 0.19 -22.70 -8.54
CA GLY A 349 -0.05 -21.39 -9.12
C GLY A 349 -0.38 -20.32 -8.06
N VAL A 350 -0.25 -19.06 -8.44
CA VAL A 350 -0.50 -17.91 -7.57
C VAL A 350 -1.34 -16.87 -8.31
N MET A 351 -2.33 -16.32 -7.62
CA MET A 351 -3.23 -15.30 -8.16
C MET A 351 -3.45 -14.18 -7.13
N GLY A 352 -3.76 -12.97 -7.59
CA GLY A 352 -4.13 -11.85 -6.72
C GLY A 352 -4.40 -10.58 -7.50
N ILE A 353 -4.77 -9.50 -6.81
CA ILE A 353 -5.11 -8.22 -7.45
C ILE A 353 -3.82 -7.41 -7.69
N SER A 354 -3.31 -6.75 -6.66
CA SER A 354 -2.16 -5.83 -6.76
C SER A 354 -1.16 -6.01 -5.61
N SER A 355 -1.30 -7.10 -4.84
CA SER A 355 -0.42 -7.38 -3.71
C SER A 355 1.04 -7.50 -4.13
N GLN A 356 1.93 -6.78 -3.46
CA GLN A 356 3.37 -6.96 -3.65
C GLN A 356 3.87 -8.38 -3.28
N GLY A 357 3.05 -9.19 -2.57
CA GLY A 357 3.28 -10.62 -2.39
C GLY A 357 3.33 -11.42 -3.70
N LEU A 358 2.79 -10.87 -4.80
CA LEU A 358 2.90 -11.45 -6.15
C LEU A 358 4.33 -11.33 -6.69
N LEU A 359 5.06 -10.25 -6.37
CA LEU A 359 6.51 -10.15 -6.66
C LEU A 359 7.31 -11.16 -5.84
N GLU A 360 6.89 -11.43 -4.59
CA GLU A 360 7.47 -12.50 -3.79
C GLU A 360 7.25 -13.87 -4.45
N ALA A 361 6.05 -14.11 -5.02
CA ALA A 361 5.77 -15.34 -5.77
C ALA A 361 6.67 -15.48 -7.02
N CYS A 362 6.93 -14.38 -7.75
CA CYS A 362 7.87 -14.39 -8.87
C CYS A 362 9.27 -14.83 -8.44
N TYR A 363 9.75 -14.38 -7.27
CA TYR A 363 11.04 -14.81 -6.72
C TYR A 363 11.10 -16.33 -6.49
N TYR A 364 9.95 -16.96 -6.18
CA TYR A 364 9.81 -18.41 -6.07
C TYR A 364 9.51 -19.13 -7.40
N GLY A 365 9.63 -18.43 -8.52
CA GLY A 365 9.50 -18.98 -9.87
C GLY A 365 8.05 -19.12 -10.36
N PHE A 366 7.08 -18.50 -9.69
CA PHE A 366 5.71 -18.44 -10.19
C PHE A 366 5.54 -17.33 -11.21
N LYS A 367 4.67 -17.55 -12.18
CA LYS A 367 4.10 -16.54 -13.07
C LYS A 367 2.71 -16.17 -12.58
N PRO A 368 2.56 -15.15 -11.70
CA PRO A 368 1.29 -14.86 -11.07
C PRO A 368 0.24 -14.41 -12.08
N VAL A 369 -1.02 -14.80 -11.81
CA VAL A 369 -2.19 -14.29 -12.52
C VAL A 369 -2.75 -13.10 -11.77
N LEU A 370 -2.81 -11.95 -12.45
CA LEU A 370 -3.35 -10.70 -11.92
C LEU A 370 -4.85 -10.63 -12.23
N ILE A 371 -5.67 -10.36 -11.22
CA ILE A 371 -7.11 -10.09 -11.35
C ILE A 371 -7.38 -8.59 -11.46
N GLY A 372 -6.40 -7.75 -11.15
CA GLY A 372 -6.44 -6.29 -11.27
C GLY A 372 -5.16 -5.75 -11.88
N ASP A 373 -5.12 -4.44 -12.09
CA ASP A 373 -3.93 -3.78 -12.62
C ASP A 373 -2.94 -3.42 -11.51
N THR A 374 -1.65 -3.36 -11.82
CA THR A 374 -0.59 -3.02 -10.88
C THR A 374 0.62 -2.45 -11.62
N PHE A 375 1.50 -1.75 -10.92
CA PHE A 375 2.71 -1.14 -11.50
C PHE A 375 3.68 -2.15 -12.15
N PHE A 376 3.53 -3.43 -11.87
CA PHE A 376 4.29 -4.51 -12.48
C PHE A 376 3.47 -5.36 -13.49
N SER A 377 2.25 -4.93 -13.85
CA SER A 377 1.49 -5.52 -14.95
C SER A 377 2.21 -5.34 -16.28
N ASN A 378 2.02 -6.29 -17.20
CA ASN A 378 2.56 -6.23 -18.58
C ASN A 378 4.09 -6.15 -18.67
N LYS A 379 4.82 -6.64 -17.66
CA LYS A 379 6.29 -6.68 -17.65
C LYS A 379 6.87 -8.02 -18.12
N GLY A 380 6.05 -8.92 -18.63
CA GLY A 380 6.45 -10.22 -19.17
C GLY A 380 6.54 -11.36 -18.15
N PHE A 381 6.61 -11.07 -16.87
CA PHE A 381 6.69 -12.07 -15.80
C PHE A 381 5.38 -12.27 -15.01
N THR A 382 4.30 -11.61 -15.41
CA THR A 382 2.94 -11.80 -14.88
C THR A 382 1.96 -12.05 -16.01
N GLN A 383 0.76 -12.50 -15.68
CA GLN A 383 -0.36 -12.72 -16.60
C GLN A 383 -1.57 -11.94 -16.11
N SER A 384 -2.38 -11.39 -17.01
CA SER A 384 -3.63 -10.71 -16.64
C SER A 384 -4.82 -11.62 -16.94
N ALA A 385 -5.69 -11.88 -15.96
CA ALA A 385 -6.94 -12.61 -16.15
C ALA A 385 -7.89 -11.84 -17.09
N ASN A 386 -7.90 -10.50 -17.01
CA ASN A 386 -8.75 -9.65 -17.85
C ASN A 386 -8.32 -9.68 -19.32
N GLN A 387 -7.00 -9.78 -19.59
CA GLN A 387 -6.47 -9.85 -20.96
C GLN A 387 -6.56 -11.26 -21.55
N ASN A 388 -6.64 -12.29 -20.73
CA ASN A 388 -6.76 -13.67 -21.16
C ASN A 388 -7.77 -14.46 -20.28
N PRO A 389 -9.07 -14.27 -20.51
CA PRO A 389 -10.12 -14.99 -19.77
C PRO A 389 -9.97 -16.51 -19.82
N ASN A 390 -9.31 -17.03 -20.87
CA ASN A 390 -9.07 -18.45 -21.04
C ASN A 390 -7.99 -19.02 -20.09
N LEU A 391 -7.22 -18.17 -19.37
CA LEU A 391 -6.25 -18.65 -18.38
C LEU A 391 -6.92 -19.48 -17.28
N LEU A 392 -8.15 -19.10 -16.91
CA LEU A 392 -8.95 -19.80 -15.91
C LEU A 392 -9.89 -20.84 -16.54
N ASN A 393 -10.00 -20.89 -17.88
CA ASN A 393 -10.97 -21.73 -18.62
C ASN A 393 -10.34 -22.97 -19.28
N LYS A 394 -9.03 -23.18 -19.18
CA LYS A 394 -8.36 -24.36 -19.76
C LYS A 394 -7.99 -25.37 -18.69
N SER A 395 -7.89 -26.63 -19.09
CA SER A 395 -7.28 -27.69 -18.28
C SER A 395 -5.98 -27.10 -17.68
N PHE A 396 -5.88 -27.10 -16.35
CA PHE A 396 -4.77 -26.51 -15.62
C PHE A 396 -3.43 -27.07 -16.12
N ASP A 397 -2.67 -26.24 -16.84
CA ASP A 397 -1.30 -26.56 -17.22
C ASP A 397 -0.33 -25.88 -16.23
N LYS A 398 0.32 -26.68 -15.39
CA LYS A 398 1.30 -26.20 -14.40
C LYS A 398 2.40 -25.33 -15.00
N LYS A 399 2.76 -25.55 -16.27
CA LYS A 399 3.79 -24.76 -16.97
C LYS A 399 3.36 -23.31 -17.17
N MET A 400 2.08 -23.04 -17.37
CA MET A 400 1.56 -21.69 -17.55
C MET A 400 1.64 -20.84 -16.26
N TRP A 401 1.77 -21.47 -15.11
CA TRP A 401 1.83 -20.81 -13.81
C TRP A 401 3.26 -20.68 -13.26
N LYS A 402 4.27 -21.09 -14.06
CA LYS A 402 5.68 -20.99 -13.72
C LYS A 402 6.39 -20.09 -14.71
N LEU A 403 7.36 -19.33 -14.22
CA LEU A 403 8.24 -18.53 -15.05
C LEU A 403 9.17 -19.44 -15.85
N SER A 404 9.27 -19.20 -17.15
CA SER A 404 10.42 -19.66 -17.95
C SER A 404 11.68 -18.93 -17.51
N LEU A 405 12.85 -19.42 -17.91
CA LEU A 405 14.13 -18.76 -17.60
C LEU A 405 14.12 -17.30 -18.08
N LYS A 406 13.68 -17.06 -19.31
CA LYS A 406 13.61 -15.71 -19.89
C LYS A 406 12.67 -14.79 -19.08
N GLU A 407 11.51 -15.28 -18.65
CA GLU A 407 10.57 -14.50 -17.83
C GLU A 407 11.12 -14.24 -16.43
N TYR A 408 11.89 -15.18 -15.88
CA TYR A 408 12.57 -14.98 -14.60
C TYR A 408 13.68 -13.92 -14.71
N GLU A 409 14.44 -13.89 -15.81
CA GLU A 409 15.39 -12.83 -16.11
C GLU A 409 14.70 -11.46 -16.20
N LEU A 410 13.53 -11.36 -16.87
CA LEU A 410 12.73 -10.15 -16.91
C LEU A 410 12.31 -9.68 -15.51
N PHE A 411 11.92 -10.61 -14.65
CA PHE A 411 11.61 -10.30 -13.25
C PHE A 411 12.84 -9.80 -12.50
N GLN A 412 14.01 -10.41 -12.68
CA GLN A 412 15.25 -9.98 -12.04
C GLN A 412 15.64 -8.57 -12.49
N ASP A 413 15.59 -8.29 -13.78
CA ASP A 413 15.89 -6.96 -14.33
C ASP A 413 14.91 -5.90 -13.80
N PHE A 414 13.63 -6.25 -13.69
CA PHE A 414 12.62 -5.38 -13.07
C PHE A 414 12.95 -5.08 -11.61
N MET A 415 13.27 -6.08 -10.80
CA MET A 415 13.62 -5.89 -9.39
C MET A 415 14.93 -5.12 -9.22
N GLU A 416 15.91 -5.34 -10.09
CA GLU A 416 17.15 -4.56 -10.11
C GLU A 416 16.84 -3.08 -10.34
N SER A 417 16.03 -2.75 -11.35
CA SER A 417 15.62 -1.39 -11.63
C SER A 417 14.81 -0.77 -10.47
N MET A 418 13.94 -1.54 -9.83
CA MET A 418 13.23 -1.08 -8.64
C MET A 418 14.21 -0.61 -7.56
N PHE A 419 15.24 -1.40 -7.25
CA PHE A 419 16.21 -1.07 -6.22
C PHE A 419 17.23 0.00 -6.62
N THR A 420 17.50 0.16 -7.91
CA THR A 420 18.51 1.11 -8.39
C THR A 420 17.93 2.45 -8.86
N GLU A 421 16.60 2.49 -9.14
CA GLU A 421 15.98 3.69 -9.70
C GLU A 421 14.88 4.28 -8.84
N ALA A 422 14.01 3.42 -8.27
CA ALA A 422 12.80 3.87 -7.60
C ALA A 422 12.91 3.90 -6.07
N LEU A 423 13.61 2.93 -5.49
CA LEU A 423 13.62 2.72 -4.05
C LEU A 423 14.83 3.35 -3.38
N ILE A 424 14.62 3.83 -2.16
CA ILE A 424 15.68 4.30 -1.27
C ILE A 424 15.89 3.25 -0.18
N PRO A 425 17.13 2.76 0.00
CA PRO A 425 17.45 1.86 1.09
C PRO A 425 17.25 2.55 2.45
N ASN A 426 16.51 1.93 3.38
CA ASN A 426 16.28 2.45 4.72
C ASN A 426 17.54 2.28 5.61
N SER A 427 18.60 2.99 5.26
CA SER A 427 19.92 2.93 5.88
C SER A 427 20.52 4.33 6.02
N LYS A 428 21.28 4.55 7.10
CA LYS A 428 22.00 5.81 7.29
C LYS A 428 22.97 6.16 6.15
N PHE A 429 23.47 5.14 5.42
CA PHE A 429 24.38 5.33 4.28
C PHE A 429 23.68 5.94 3.05
N ALA A 430 22.34 5.88 3.01
CA ALA A 430 21.55 6.50 1.95
C ALA A 430 21.14 7.96 2.25
N SER A 431 21.65 8.58 3.33
CA SER A 431 21.33 9.99 3.64
C SER A 431 21.78 10.95 2.53
N GLY A 432 22.96 10.72 1.93
CA GLY A 432 23.42 11.53 0.81
C GLY A 432 22.47 11.47 -0.40
N LEU A 433 21.88 10.31 -0.69
CA LEU A 433 20.89 10.16 -1.76
C LEU A 433 19.62 11.00 -1.51
N ILE A 434 19.22 11.19 -0.24
CA ILE A 434 18.10 12.09 0.07
C ILE A 434 18.42 13.50 -0.38
N CYS A 435 19.61 14.02 -0.05
CA CYS A 435 20.04 15.36 -0.47
C CYS A 435 20.18 15.46 -1.99
N GLU A 436 20.75 14.45 -2.63
CA GLU A 436 20.83 14.37 -4.09
C GLU A 436 19.43 14.44 -4.71
N LYS A 437 18.45 13.66 -4.21
CA LYS A 437 17.06 13.69 -4.70
C LYS A 437 16.36 15.04 -4.47
N LEU A 438 16.67 15.74 -3.40
CA LEU A 438 16.12 17.08 -3.15
C LEU A 438 16.68 18.14 -4.09
N LEU A 439 17.88 17.92 -4.64
CA LEU A 439 18.52 18.82 -5.60
C LEU A 439 18.26 18.40 -7.05
N ASP A 440 18.15 17.12 -7.29
CA ASP A 440 17.90 16.52 -8.59
C ASP A 440 16.86 15.41 -8.47
N SER A 441 15.69 15.61 -9.06
CA SER A 441 14.59 14.65 -9.07
C SER A 441 14.96 13.30 -9.71
N HIS A 442 15.99 13.28 -10.55
CA HIS A 442 16.49 12.10 -11.27
C HIS A 442 17.62 11.36 -10.53
N ALA A 443 18.04 11.84 -9.35
CA ALA A 443 19.07 11.17 -8.58
C ALA A 443 18.72 9.71 -8.26
N LYS A 444 19.66 8.79 -8.53
CA LYS A 444 19.48 7.34 -8.41
C LYS A 444 20.43 6.75 -7.38
N PRO A 445 20.07 5.66 -6.68
CA PRO A 445 20.99 4.94 -5.82
C PRO A 445 22.22 4.46 -6.60
N SER A 446 23.42 4.82 -6.13
CA SER A 446 24.68 4.31 -6.65
C SER A 446 25.10 3.03 -5.92
N ALA A 447 26.06 2.30 -6.47
CA ALA A 447 26.66 1.12 -5.82
C ALA A 447 27.12 1.41 -4.37
N LYS A 448 27.66 2.61 -4.10
CA LYS A 448 28.04 3.05 -2.75
C LYS A 448 26.87 3.07 -1.78
N HIS A 449 25.69 3.52 -2.21
CA HIS A 449 24.49 3.55 -1.38
C HIS A 449 23.98 2.12 -1.10
N LEU A 450 24.10 1.22 -2.07
CA LEU A 450 23.63 -0.16 -1.97
C LEU A 450 24.55 -1.02 -1.11
N LEU A 451 25.86 -0.95 -1.30
CA LEU A 451 26.86 -1.79 -0.59
C LEU A 451 26.78 -1.67 0.93
N GLY A 452 26.56 -0.47 1.45
CA GLY A 452 26.43 -0.23 2.89
C GLY A 452 25.17 -0.84 3.52
N THR A 453 24.21 -1.34 2.71
CA THR A 453 22.88 -1.76 3.16
C THR A 453 22.64 -3.27 3.08
N ILE A 454 23.56 -4.05 2.51
CA ILE A 454 23.47 -5.52 2.42
C ILE A 454 23.32 -6.16 3.80
N ARG A 455 23.92 -5.56 4.83
CA ARG A 455 23.67 -5.95 6.23
C ARG A 455 22.52 -5.13 6.78
N THR A 456 21.41 -5.75 7.15
CA THR A 456 20.33 -5.10 7.88
C THR A 456 20.89 -4.46 9.15
N PRO A 457 20.95 -3.13 9.26
CA PRO A 457 21.45 -2.52 10.48
C PRO A 457 20.53 -2.91 11.63
N LYS A 458 21.07 -3.50 12.68
CA LYS A 458 20.35 -3.60 13.95
C LYS A 458 20.08 -2.17 14.40
N MET A 459 18.81 -1.85 14.63
CA MET A 459 18.38 -0.55 15.16
C MET A 459 19.12 -0.31 16.47
N LYS A 460 19.92 0.72 16.54
CA LYS A 460 20.66 1.07 17.76
C LYS A 460 19.68 1.60 18.81
N TRP A 461 20.00 1.45 20.09
CA TRP A 461 19.22 2.03 21.19
C TRP A 461 19.04 3.56 21.05
N THR A 462 20.05 4.26 20.49
CA THR A 462 19.97 5.69 20.19
C THR A 462 18.90 6.04 19.17
N ASP A 463 18.70 5.20 18.15
CA ASP A 463 17.66 5.39 17.13
C ASP A 463 16.28 5.11 17.73
N LEU A 464 16.21 4.13 18.66
CA LEU A 464 15.01 3.82 19.41
C LEU A 464 14.62 4.96 20.35
N LEU A 465 15.58 5.54 21.06
CA LEU A 465 15.36 6.70 21.93
C LEU A 465 14.92 7.93 21.14
N GLY A 466 15.51 8.17 19.96
CA GLY A 466 15.06 9.23 19.05
C GLY A 466 13.61 9.02 18.62
N ASP A 467 13.23 7.81 18.25
CA ASP A 467 11.85 7.48 17.88
C ASP A 467 10.87 7.62 19.06
N VAL A 468 11.29 7.29 20.29
CA VAL A 468 10.50 7.52 21.53
C VAL A 468 10.29 9.02 21.75
N TYR A 469 11.34 9.82 21.61
CA TYR A 469 11.27 11.27 21.80
C TYR A 469 10.38 11.94 20.75
N GLU A 470 10.53 11.57 19.49
CA GLU A 470 9.74 12.11 18.38
C GLU A 470 8.28 11.64 18.41
N ARG A 471 8.01 10.45 18.98
CA ARG A 471 6.70 9.79 18.96
C ARG A 471 6.32 9.15 20.31
N PRO A 472 6.30 9.91 21.41
CA PRO A 472 6.08 9.36 22.75
C PRO A 472 4.72 8.62 22.88
N HIS A 473 3.69 9.09 22.16
CA HIS A 473 2.36 8.44 22.22
C HIS A 473 2.32 7.08 21.54
N ALA A 474 3.09 6.87 20.45
CA ALA A 474 3.19 5.57 19.82
C ALA A 474 3.86 4.55 20.74
N TRP A 475 4.89 4.98 21.46
CA TRP A 475 5.58 4.15 22.44
C TRP A 475 4.75 3.86 23.67
N MET A 476 4.01 4.82 24.21
CA MET A 476 3.06 4.59 25.31
C MET A 476 1.99 3.56 24.93
N ARG A 477 1.49 3.60 23.71
CA ARG A 477 0.53 2.61 23.19
C ARG A 477 1.17 1.22 23.03
N LEU A 478 2.38 1.15 22.50
CA LEU A 478 3.11 -0.12 22.31
C LEU A 478 3.51 -0.73 23.65
N SER A 479 3.96 0.07 24.62
CA SER A 479 4.26 -0.39 25.98
C SER A 479 2.99 -0.88 26.69
N GLY A 480 1.87 -0.19 26.55
CA GLY A 480 0.58 -0.62 27.06
C GLY A 480 0.11 -1.96 26.46
N ILE A 481 0.31 -2.16 25.16
CA ILE A 481 0.02 -3.44 24.49
C ILE A 481 0.97 -4.53 24.98
N TRP A 482 2.25 -4.24 25.14
CA TRP A 482 3.25 -5.18 25.65
C TRP A 482 2.98 -5.59 27.09
N ILE A 483 2.66 -4.64 27.98
CA ILE A 483 2.28 -4.90 29.38
C ILE A 483 1.02 -5.77 29.42
N LYS A 484 -0.03 -5.44 28.63
CA LYS A 484 -1.25 -6.26 28.56
C LYS A 484 -0.98 -7.67 28.04
N SER A 485 -0.06 -7.85 27.10
CA SER A 485 0.31 -9.17 26.58
C SER A 485 1.06 -10.00 27.63
N LYS A 486 1.97 -9.38 28.40
CA LYS A 486 2.69 -10.03 29.51
C LYS A 486 1.75 -10.43 30.66
N LEU A 487 0.81 -9.55 31.02
CA LEU A 487 -0.20 -9.83 32.04
C LEU A 487 -1.18 -10.96 31.62
N LYS A 488 -1.44 -11.13 30.32
CA LYS A 488 -2.23 -12.26 29.83
C LYS A 488 -1.46 -13.58 29.83
N SER A 489 -0.14 -13.55 29.59
CA SER A 489 0.71 -14.75 29.59
C SER A 489 1.05 -15.24 31.00
N SER A 490 0.85 -14.44 32.04
CA SER A 490 1.12 -14.79 33.43
C SER A 490 -0.11 -15.34 34.19
N LYS A 491 -1.27 -15.48 33.53
CA LYS A 491 -2.41 -16.19 34.14
C LYS A 491 -2.20 -17.68 33.94
N PRO A 492 -2.12 -18.48 35.00
CA PRO A 492 -2.05 -19.93 34.87
C PRO A 492 -3.30 -20.44 34.16
N SER A 493 -3.10 -21.32 33.20
CA SER A 493 -4.16 -22.06 32.54
C SER A 493 -4.91 -22.87 33.61
N LYS A 494 -6.14 -22.51 33.88
CA LYS A 494 -7.07 -23.35 34.60
C LYS A 494 -7.62 -24.40 33.68
#